data_c8563eef05de7446479dfea684089e3d
#
_entry.id   c8563eef05de7446479dfea684089e3d
#
_cell.length_a   1.000
_cell.length_b   1.000
_cell.length_c   1.000
_cell.angle_alpha   90.00
_cell.angle_beta   90.00
_cell.angle_gamma   90.00
#
_symmetry.space_group_name_H-M   'P 1'
#
loop_
_entity.id
_entity.type
_entity.pdbx_description
1 polymer ?
#
loop_
_entity_poly.entity_id
_entity_poly.type
_entity_poly.pdbx_seq_one_letter_code
_entity_poly.pdbx_strand_id
1 'polypeptide(L)'
;MRYLFIPSKAEKSNATAGEAVDPDPWVLRAPCQDDGYAIHQLIAACPPLDLNSVYAYLLLSEHFSGTCVVAEREDSIDGFISAYRLPQKPNTLFVWQVAVHERARGCALGRRMLQYLLEHALDLRFLETTVSPDNQASRRMFEAVAQHYSVPLQESEFFEESAFGAQEHPSEPLLRIGPITHASA
;
A
#
# COMPACT_ATOMS: atom_id res chain seq x y z
N MET A 1 -34.28 -25.48 56.97
CA MET A 1 -34.63 -24.17 57.55
C MET A 1 -33.87 -23.14 56.72
N ARG A 2 -34.49 -22.68 55.66
CA ARG A 2 -34.93 -21.33 55.31
C ARG A 2 -33.98 -20.21 55.80
N TYR A 3 -33.42 -19.46 54.85
CA TYR A 3 -33.90 -18.10 54.51
C TYR A 3 -33.38 -17.66 53.14
N LEU A 4 -34.34 -17.21 52.29
CA LEU A 4 -34.18 -16.41 51.09
C LEU A 4 -33.69 -15.01 51.49
N PHE A 5 -32.74 -14.45 50.71
CA PHE A 5 -32.56 -13.01 50.70
C PHE A 5 -32.38 -12.54 49.24
N ILE A 6 -33.30 -11.74 48.77
CA ILE A 6 -33.27 -10.98 47.55
C ILE A 6 -32.79 -9.57 47.91
N PRO A 7 -31.79 -9.01 47.24
CA PRO A 7 -31.64 -7.55 47.17
C PRO A 7 -31.93 -7.02 45.78
N SER A 8 -32.79 -6.11 45.77
CA SER A 8 -33.06 -4.88 45.07
C SER A 8 -32.14 -4.49 43.89
N LYS A 9 -32.83 -4.02 42.83
CA LYS A 9 -32.32 -3.24 41.69
C LYS A 9 -31.25 -2.23 42.10
N ALA A 10 -30.09 -2.32 41.46
CA ALA A 10 -29.13 -1.25 41.37
C ALA A 10 -29.05 -0.73 39.94
N GLU A 11 -28.97 0.54 39.87
CA GLU A 11 -29.10 1.50 38.75
C GLU A 11 -28.21 1.16 37.56
N LYS A 12 -28.78 1.34 36.36
CA LYS A 12 -28.05 1.39 35.10
C LYS A 12 -27.17 2.65 35.10
N SER A 13 -25.88 2.48 35.33
CA SER A 13 -24.88 3.45 34.97
C SER A 13 -24.75 3.49 33.44
N ASN A 14 -25.09 4.62 32.87
CA ASN A 14 -24.89 4.95 31.48
C ASN A 14 -23.38 5.19 31.25
N ALA A 15 -22.62 4.15 31.03
CA ALA A 15 -21.26 4.27 30.51
C ALA A 15 -21.41 4.49 29.00
N THR A 16 -21.11 5.68 28.54
CA THR A 16 -20.83 6.01 27.14
C THR A 16 -19.83 5.01 26.62
N ALA A 17 -20.30 4.13 25.73
CA ALA A 17 -19.43 3.25 24.95
C ALA A 17 -18.54 4.15 24.07
N GLY A 18 -17.26 4.28 24.44
CA GLY A 18 -16.24 4.73 23.51
C GLY A 18 -16.28 3.76 22.34
N GLU A 19 -16.45 4.28 21.13
CA GLU A 19 -16.31 3.52 19.89
C GLU A 19 -14.96 2.81 19.96
N ALA A 20 -15.00 1.49 20.13
CA ALA A 20 -13.84 0.65 19.93
C ALA A 20 -13.47 0.82 18.44
N VAL A 21 -12.36 1.50 18.17
CA VAL A 21 -11.73 1.50 16.85
C VAL A 21 -11.48 0.03 16.54
N ASP A 22 -12.18 -0.49 15.52
CA ASP A 22 -12.02 -1.87 15.08
C ASP A 22 -10.53 -2.08 14.79
N PRO A 23 -9.85 -3.04 15.43
CA PRO A 23 -8.42 -3.20 15.24
C PRO A 23 -8.17 -3.44 13.76
N ASP A 24 -7.21 -2.72 13.20
CA ASP A 24 -6.80 -2.87 11.81
C ASP A 24 -6.60 -4.35 11.47
N PRO A 25 -7.38 -4.90 10.52
CA PRO A 25 -7.33 -6.33 10.25
C PRO A 25 -6.05 -6.76 9.49
N TRP A 26 -5.25 -5.80 8.98
CA TRP A 26 -4.05 -6.09 8.20
C TRP A 26 -2.77 -5.84 8.97
N VAL A 27 -1.87 -6.81 8.94
CA VAL A 27 -0.47 -6.67 9.33
C VAL A 27 0.32 -6.23 8.09
N LEU A 28 0.95 -5.06 8.15
CA LEU A 28 1.87 -4.59 7.11
C LEU A 28 3.28 -5.04 7.46
N ARG A 29 3.95 -5.72 6.54
CA ARG A 29 5.31 -6.21 6.72
C ARG A 29 6.09 -6.29 5.41
N ALA A 30 7.41 -6.38 5.50
CA ALA A 30 8.23 -6.73 4.36
C ALA A 30 7.86 -8.16 3.86
N PRO A 31 7.84 -8.40 2.54
CA PRO A 31 7.67 -9.75 2.03
C PRO A 31 8.89 -10.61 2.33
N CYS A 32 8.70 -11.93 2.32
CA CYS A 32 9.76 -12.93 2.35
C CYS A 32 9.62 -13.90 1.16
N GLN A 33 10.59 -14.78 0.98
CA GLN A 33 10.60 -15.72 -0.13
C GLN A 33 9.30 -16.56 -0.22
N ASP A 34 8.75 -16.98 0.91
CA ASP A 34 7.54 -17.81 0.97
C ASP A 34 6.28 -17.07 0.46
N ASP A 35 6.30 -15.75 0.42
CA ASP A 35 5.19 -14.94 -0.10
C ASP A 35 5.12 -14.90 -1.64
N GLY A 36 6.20 -15.23 -2.35
CA GLY A 36 6.33 -14.99 -3.79
C GLY A 36 5.20 -15.62 -4.62
N TYR A 37 4.75 -16.83 -4.27
CA TYR A 37 3.62 -17.45 -4.96
C TYR A 37 2.28 -16.80 -4.63
N ALA A 38 2.04 -16.47 -3.37
CA ALA A 38 0.81 -15.80 -2.95
C ALA A 38 0.70 -14.39 -3.56
N ILE A 39 1.81 -13.67 -3.66
CA ILE A 39 1.90 -12.38 -4.37
C ILE A 39 1.53 -12.55 -5.84
N HIS A 40 2.10 -13.56 -6.53
CA HIS A 40 1.76 -13.86 -7.92
C HIS A 40 0.24 -14.09 -8.09
N GLN A 41 -0.39 -14.87 -7.20
CA GLN A 41 -1.83 -15.11 -7.23
C GLN A 41 -2.63 -13.83 -6.99
N LEU A 42 -2.21 -12.97 -6.05
CA LEU A 42 -2.84 -11.67 -5.82
C LEU A 42 -2.80 -10.79 -7.07
N ILE A 43 -1.64 -10.68 -7.73
CA ILE A 43 -1.50 -9.87 -8.95
C ILE A 43 -2.39 -10.43 -10.07
N ALA A 44 -2.44 -11.75 -10.24
CA ALA A 44 -3.32 -12.41 -11.23
C ALA A 44 -4.81 -12.11 -10.97
N ALA A 45 -5.21 -11.90 -9.72
CA ALA A 45 -6.56 -11.53 -9.33
C ALA A 45 -6.84 -10.01 -9.41
N CYS A 46 -5.86 -9.20 -9.80
CA CYS A 46 -5.96 -7.74 -9.84
C CYS A 46 -5.79 -7.17 -11.26
N PRO A 47 -6.58 -7.58 -12.27
CA PRO A 47 -6.51 -6.94 -13.58
C PRO A 47 -6.83 -5.43 -13.45
N PRO A 48 -6.23 -4.57 -14.31
CA PRO A 48 -5.39 -4.87 -15.46
C PRO A 48 -3.88 -4.89 -15.17
N LEU A 49 -3.44 -5.20 -13.95
CA LEU A 49 -2.01 -5.27 -13.63
C LEU A 49 -1.30 -6.34 -14.46
N ASP A 50 -0.13 -6.00 -14.98
CA ASP A 50 0.72 -6.96 -15.69
C ASP A 50 1.19 -8.06 -14.76
N LEU A 51 0.94 -9.31 -15.17
CA LEU A 51 1.36 -10.47 -14.43
C LEU A 51 2.77 -10.89 -14.85
N ASN A 52 3.72 -10.78 -13.94
CA ASN A 52 5.07 -11.29 -14.11
C ASN A 52 5.16 -12.77 -13.72
N SER A 53 6.31 -13.40 -13.99
CA SER A 53 6.54 -14.79 -13.55
C SER A 53 6.61 -14.89 -12.03
N VAL A 54 6.29 -16.08 -11.48
CA VAL A 54 6.49 -16.35 -10.03
C VAL A 54 7.92 -16.03 -9.61
N TYR A 55 8.92 -16.34 -10.49
CA TYR A 55 10.32 -16.06 -10.21
C TYR A 55 10.60 -14.56 -9.99
N ALA A 56 9.93 -13.67 -10.74
CA ALA A 56 10.06 -12.23 -10.52
C ALA A 56 9.60 -11.81 -9.10
N TYR A 57 8.48 -12.38 -8.63
CA TYR A 57 7.99 -12.09 -7.27
C TYR A 57 8.85 -12.71 -6.18
N LEU A 58 9.45 -13.87 -6.41
CA LEU A 58 10.48 -14.45 -5.52
C LEU A 58 11.69 -13.51 -5.39
N LEU A 59 12.18 -12.96 -6.50
CA LEU A 59 13.28 -11.99 -6.49
C LEU A 59 12.91 -10.70 -5.77
N LEU A 60 11.70 -10.19 -5.97
CA LEU A 60 11.21 -9.00 -5.28
C LEU A 60 11.11 -9.24 -3.77
N SER A 61 10.63 -10.41 -3.37
CA SER A 61 10.47 -10.77 -1.96
C SER A 61 11.81 -11.01 -1.25
N GLU A 62 12.83 -11.47 -1.95
CA GLU A 62 14.15 -11.77 -1.40
C GLU A 62 15.09 -10.55 -1.47
N HIS A 63 15.28 -9.99 -2.67
CA HIS A 63 16.31 -8.99 -2.92
C HIS A 63 15.83 -7.56 -2.71
N PHE A 64 14.51 -7.32 -2.81
CA PHE A 64 13.90 -6.00 -2.70
C PHE A 64 12.90 -5.91 -1.52
N SER A 65 12.96 -6.86 -0.57
CA SER A 65 12.05 -6.91 0.59
C SER A 65 12.03 -5.60 1.38
N GLY A 66 13.16 -4.91 1.52
CA GLY A 66 13.25 -3.64 2.23
C GLY A 66 12.57 -2.45 1.53
N THR A 67 12.12 -2.60 0.28
CA THR A 67 11.41 -1.59 -0.49
C THR A 67 10.04 -2.06 -0.96
N CYS A 68 9.66 -3.30 -0.63
CA CYS A 68 8.36 -3.88 -0.90
C CYS A 68 7.55 -4.04 0.40
N VAL A 69 6.24 -4.15 0.29
CA VAL A 69 5.36 -4.40 1.44
C VAL A 69 4.22 -5.32 1.05
N VAL A 70 3.87 -6.24 1.94
CA VAL A 70 2.63 -7.02 1.89
C VAL A 70 1.68 -6.59 3.00
N ALA A 71 0.39 -6.69 2.71
CA ALA A 71 -0.68 -6.55 3.69
C ALA A 71 -1.31 -7.93 3.90
N GLU A 72 -1.05 -8.50 5.06
CA GLU A 72 -1.50 -9.83 5.43
C GLU A 72 -2.70 -9.77 6.36
N ARG A 73 -3.66 -10.65 6.13
CA ARG A 73 -4.82 -10.87 7.00
C ARG A 73 -5.17 -12.36 6.99
N GLU A 74 -5.24 -12.98 8.17
CA GLU A 74 -5.67 -14.39 8.32
C GLU A 74 -4.93 -15.34 7.35
N ASP A 75 -3.60 -15.28 7.33
CA ASP A 75 -2.71 -16.08 6.47
C ASP A 75 -2.90 -15.84 4.95
N SER A 76 -3.55 -14.75 4.57
CA SER A 76 -3.78 -14.37 3.17
C SER A 76 -3.18 -13.00 2.87
N ILE A 77 -2.57 -12.84 1.70
CA ILE A 77 -2.06 -11.55 1.23
C ILE A 77 -3.18 -10.82 0.49
N ASP A 78 -3.64 -9.70 1.07
CA ASP A 78 -4.69 -8.84 0.52
C ASP A 78 -4.13 -7.62 -0.22
N GLY A 79 -2.86 -7.28 -0.01
CA GLY A 79 -2.19 -6.18 -0.67
C GLY A 79 -0.72 -6.43 -0.87
N PHE A 80 -0.18 -5.87 -1.96
CA PHE A 80 1.26 -5.89 -2.25
C PHE A 80 1.68 -4.63 -2.98
N ILE A 81 2.81 -4.07 -2.57
CA ILE A 81 3.51 -3.04 -3.32
C ILE A 81 4.91 -3.54 -3.64
N SER A 82 5.26 -3.51 -4.93
CA SER A 82 6.64 -3.62 -5.38
C SER A 82 7.21 -2.24 -5.64
N ALA A 83 8.38 -1.99 -5.07
CA ALA A 83 9.11 -0.74 -5.28
C ALA A 83 10.62 -0.97 -5.18
N TYR A 84 11.38 -0.01 -5.66
CA TYR A 84 12.84 -0.04 -5.57
C TYR A 84 13.39 1.39 -5.50
N ARG A 85 14.59 1.53 -4.93
CA ARG A 85 15.31 2.81 -4.94
C ARG A 85 15.94 3.03 -6.32
N LEU A 86 15.77 4.22 -6.86
CA LEU A 86 16.42 4.56 -8.12
C LEU A 86 17.96 4.53 -7.95
N PRO A 87 18.71 3.78 -8.77
CA PRO A 87 20.17 3.66 -8.60
C PRO A 87 20.90 5.00 -8.63
N GLN A 88 20.46 5.93 -9.45
CA GLN A 88 21.06 7.27 -9.58
C GLN A 88 20.50 8.31 -8.60
N LYS A 89 19.41 7.98 -7.89
CA LYS A 89 18.70 8.83 -6.92
C LYS A 89 18.27 7.99 -5.71
N PRO A 90 19.19 7.54 -4.85
CA PRO A 90 18.90 6.56 -3.80
C PRO A 90 17.91 7.05 -2.73
N ASN A 91 17.68 8.35 -2.64
CA ASN A 91 16.64 8.96 -1.80
C ASN A 91 15.26 9.03 -2.48
N THR A 92 15.10 8.38 -3.63
CA THR A 92 13.84 8.28 -4.38
C THR A 92 13.40 6.82 -4.45
N LEU A 93 12.20 6.54 -3.97
CA LEU A 93 11.51 5.26 -4.10
C LEU A 93 10.67 5.29 -5.37
N PHE A 94 10.91 4.36 -6.29
CA PHE A 94 10.05 4.14 -7.45
C PHE A 94 9.08 3.01 -7.15
N VAL A 95 7.79 3.30 -7.18
CA VAL A 95 6.71 2.32 -7.00
C VAL A 95 6.35 1.75 -8.36
N TRP A 96 6.50 0.42 -8.51
CA TRP A 96 6.26 -0.26 -9.77
C TRP A 96 4.83 -0.81 -9.86
N GLN A 97 4.40 -1.64 -8.89
CA GLN A 97 3.04 -2.18 -8.86
C GLN A 97 2.40 -1.95 -7.49
N VAL A 98 1.11 -1.65 -7.51
CA VAL A 98 0.26 -1.63 -6.30
C VAL A 98 -0.94 -2.52 -6.55
N ALA A 99 -1.02 -3.63 -5.86
CA ALA A 99 -2.14 -4.55 -5.89
C ALA A 99 -2.92 -4.50 -4.58
N VAL A 100 -4.23 -4.43 -4.69
CA VAL A 100 -5.16 -4.57 -3.56
C VAL A 100 -6.29 -5.50 -3.99
N HIS A 101 -6.39 -6.63 -3.29
CA HIS A 101 -7.47 -7.60 -3.53
C HIS A 101 -8.83 -6.92 -3.44
N GLU A 102 -9.81 -7.33 -4.25
CA GLU A 102 -11.13 -6.67 -4.31
C GLU A 102 -11.80 -6.58 -2.93
N ARG A 103 -11.67 -7.61 -2.08
CA ARG A 103 -12.23 -7.66 -0.72
C ARG A 103 -11.61 -6.64 0.25
N ALA A 104 -10.48 -6.03 -0.11
CA ALA A 104 -9.75 -5.04 0.68
C ALA A 104 -9.80 -3.63 0.05
N ARG A 105 -10.53 -3.47 -1.06
CA ARG A 105 -10.71 -2.16 -1.70
C ARG A 105 -11.64 -1.28 -0.85
N GLY A 106 -11.49 0.03 -0.99
CA GLY A 106 -12.30 1.00 -0.22
C GLY A 106 -11.78 1.28 1.20
N CYS A 107 -10.84 0.48 1.74
CA CYS A 107 -10.27 0.61 3.09
C CYS A 107 -8.96 1.43 3.13
N ALA A 108 -8.66 2.18 2.07
CA ALA A 108 -7.42 2.95 1.92
C ALA A 108 -6.13 2.11 2.06
N LEU A 109 -6.18 0.78 1.88
CA LEU A 109 -5.07 -0.14 2.12
C LEU A 109 -3.84 0.21 1.27
N GLY A 110 -4.01 0.53 -0.01
CA GLY A 110 -2.89 0.95 -0.88
C GLY A 110 -2.15 2.18 -0.35
N ARG A 111 -2.89 3.21 0.10
CA ARG A 111 -2.29 4.40 0.73
C ARG A 111 -1.53 4.05 2.01
N ARG A 112 -2.10 3.19 2.86
CA ARG A 112 -1.46 2.77 4.12
C ARG A 112 -0.16 2.00 3.87
N MET A 113 -0.13 1.12 2.86
CA MET A 113 1.09 0.43 2.44
C MET A 113 2.16 1.41 1.95
N LEU A 114 1.80 2.46 1.18
CA LEU A 114 2.74 3.50 0.75
C LEU A 114 3.28 4.29 1.95
N GLN A 115 2.44 4.65 2.90
CA GLN A 115 2.85 5.30 4.15
C GLN A 115 3.81 4.43 4.96
N TYR A 116 3.50 3.13 5.10
CA TYR A 116 4.39 2.17 5.76
C TYR A 116 5.79 2.19 5.14
N LEU A 117 5.92 2.12 3.81
CA LEU A 117 7.22 2.16 3.15
C LEU A 117 7.98 3.48 3.41
N LEU A 118 7.28 4.61 3.39
CA LEU A 118 7.89 5.92 3.64
C LEU A 118 8.30 6.10 5.10
N GLU A 119 7.55 5.57 6.05
CA GLU A 119 7.83 5.65 7.49
C GLU A 119 8.99 4.73 7.93
N HIS A 120 9.21 3.62 7.21
CA HIS A 120 10.29 2.67 7.49
C HIS A 120 11.60 2.96 6.75
N ALA A 121 11.62 4.02 5.92
CA ALA A 121 12.80 4.42 5.17
C ALA A 121 12.98 5.96 5.24
N LEU A 122 13.41 6.45 6.40
CA LEU A 122 13.46 7.88 6.76
C LEU A 122 14.42 8.73 5.90
N ASP A 123 15.29 8.11 5.14
CA ASP A 123 16.18 8.76 4.18
C ASP A 123 15.52 9.00 2.81
N LEU A 124 14.32 8.45 2.58
CA LEU A 124 13.56 8.73 1.37
C LEU A 124 12.99 10.16 1.39
N ARG A 125 13.23 10.86 0.30
CA ARG A 125 12.77 12.25 0.11
C ARG A 125 11.71 12.35 -0.99
N PHE A 126 11.69 11.39 -1.89
CA PHE A 126 10.79 11.41 -3.03
C PHE A 126 10.18 10.03 -3.26
N LEU A 127 8.94 10.03 -3.69
CA LEU A 127 8.26 8.86 -4.24
C LEU A 127 7.95 9.16 -5.71
N GLU A 128 8.33 8.24 -6.60
CA GLU A 128 8.03 8.29 -8.02
C GLU A 128 7.24 7.06 -8.45
N THR A 129 6.39 7.21 -9.43
CA THR A 129 5.63 6.13 -10.08
C THR A 129 5.19 6.60 -11.46
N THR A 130 4.84 5.67 -12.34
CA THR A 130 4.08 6.01 -13.55
C THR A 130 2.64 5.54 -13.39
N VAL A 131 1.71 6.33 -13.92
CA VAL A 131 0.27 5.99 -13.88
C VAL A 131 -0.38 6.53 -15.13
N SER A 132 -0.97 5.64 -15.91
CA SER A 132 -1.72 6.05 -17.11
C SER A 132 -2.86 7.04 -16.77
N PRO A 133 -3.21 7.95 -17.66
CA PRO A 133 -4.19 9.02 -17.40
C PRO A 133 -5.59 8.51 -17.05
N ASP A 134 -5.97 7.33 -17.51
CA ASP A 134 -7.26 6.68 -17.27
C ASP A 134 -7.33 5.95 -15.92
N ASN A 135 -6.18 5.62 -15.30
CA ASN A 135 -6.14 4.96 -13.99
C ASN A 135 -6.42 5.94 -12.83
N GLN A 136 -7.63 6.45 -12.79
CA GLN A 136 -8.07 7.43 -11.80
C GLN A 136 -7.99 6.93 -10.35
N ALA A 137 -8.08 5.61 -10.13
CA ALA A 137 -8.00 5.03 -8.80
C ALA A 137 -6.60 5.16 -8.21
N SER A 138 -5.57 4.80 -8.99
CA SER A 138 -4.16 4.97 -8.60
C SER A 138 -3.80 6.44 -8.45
N ARG A 139 -4.23 7.31 -9.38
CA ARG A 139 -3.95 8.75 -9.31
C ARG A 139 -4.46 9.36 -8.01
N ARG A 140 -5.72 9.10 -7.62
CA ARG A 140 -6.30 9.56 -6.34
C ARG A 140 -5.55 9.01 -5.13
N MET A 141 -5.06 7.79 -5.18
CA MET A 141 -4.28 7.21 -4.10
C MET A 141 -2.95 7.96 -3.90
N PHE A 142 -2.21 8.26 -4.97
CA PHE A 142 -0.95 9.01 -4.89
C PHE A 142 -1.20 10.48 -4.50
N GLU A 143 -2.27 11.11 -4.99
CA GLU A 143 -2.70 12.45 -4.54
C GLU A 143 -2.97 12.48 -3.02
N ALA A 144 -3.65 11.46 -2.49
CA ALA A 144 -3.91 11.35 -1.06
C ALA A 144 -2.63 11.15 -0.23
N VAL A 145 -1.59 10.49 -0.77
CA VAL A 145 -0.27 10.41 -0.13
C VAL A 145 0.39 11.79 -0.12
N ALA A 146 0.41 12.51 -1.24
CA ALA A 146 0.98 13.86 -1.31
C ALA A 146 0.30 14.82 -0.32
N GLN A 147 -1.02 14.76 -0.22
CA GLN A 147 -1.81 15.55 0.75
C GLN A 147 -1.45 15.19 2.18
N HIS A 148 -1.32 13.91 2.51
CA HIS A 148 -0.98 13.46 3.86
C HIS A 148 0.35 14.05 4.35
N TYR A 149 1.36 14.06 3.48
CA TYR A 149 2.69 14.63 3.79
C TYR A 149 2.75 16.15 3.55
N SER A 150 1.67 16.78 3.07
CA SER A 150 1.61 18.21 2.73
C SER A 150 2.72 18.63 1.75
N VAL A 151 2.98 17.81 0.76
CA VAL A 151 4.01 18.03 -0.28
C VAL A 151 3.41 18.05 -1.68
N PRO A 152 4.07 18.70 -2.65
CA PRO A 152 3.59 18.73 -4.04
C PRO A 152 3.63 17.34 -4.68
N LEU A 153 2.64 17.09 -5.55
CA LEU A 153 2.66 16.07 -6.59
C LEU A 153 2.91 16.78 -7.91
N GLN A 154 3.94 16.38 -8.62
CA GLN A 154 4.30 16.89 -9.95
C GLN A 154 4.10 15.78 -10.97
N GLU A 155 3.60 16.15 -12.15
CA GLU A 155 3.45 15.26 -13.29
C GLU A 155 4.34 15.74 -14.44
N SER A 156 4.98 14.79 -15.12
CA SER A 156 5.80 15.07 -16.31
C SER A 156 5.70 13.92 -17.30
N GLU A 157 5.96 14.21 -18.58
CA GLU A 157 6.10 13.16 -19.59
C GLU A 157 7.23 12.21 -19.23
N PHE A 158 7.04 10.90 -19.48
CA PHE A 158 8.05 9.89 -19.19
C PHE A 158 8.07 8.78 -20.27
N PHE A 159 7.16 7.81 -20.23
CA PHE A 159 7.06 6.81 -21.28
C PHE A 159 5.92 7.17 -22.23
N GLU A 160 6.26 7.54 -23.46
CA GLU A 160 5.29 7.78 -24.53
C GLU A 160 4.76 6.44 -25.07
N GLU A 161 3.60 6.45 -25.73
CA GLU A 161 3.01 5.26 -26.38
C GLU A 161 4.00 4.57 -27.32
N SER A 162 4.82 5.34 -28.04
CA SER A 162 5.86 4.84 -28.96
C SER A 162 6.92 3.96 -28.28
N ALA A 163 7.15 4.13 -26.98
CA ALA A 163 8.11 3.33 -26.20
C ALA A 163 7.67 1.88 -26.02
N PHE A 164 6.37 1.59 -26.12
CA PHE A 164 5.79 0.26 -25.96
C PHE A 164 5.78 -0.58 -27.27
N GLY A 165 6.34 -0.03 -28.34
CA GLY A 165 6.49 -0.72 -29.63
C GLY A 165 5.15 -0.99 -30.30
N ALA A 166 4.88 -2.28 -30.63
CA ALA A 166 3.63 -2.68 -31.27
C ALA A 166 2.49 -2.99 -30.28
N GLN A 167 2.72 -2.83 -28.99
CA GLN A 167 1.66 -3.02 -27.98
C GLN A 167 0.82 -1.75 -27.92
N GLU A 168 -0.51 -1.91 -27.97
CA GLU A 168 -1.45 -0.82 -27.68
C GLU A 168 -1.38 -0.53 -26.17
N HIS A 169 -0.56 0.43 -25.78
CA HIS A 169 -0.37 0.85 -24.41
C HIS A 169 -0.44 2.38 -24.34
N PRO A 170 -1.25 2.95 -23.44
CA PRO A 170 -1.28 4.41 -23.26
C PRO A 170 0.07 4.92 -22.74
N SER A 171 0.32 6.21 -22.91
CA SER A 171 1.47 6.86 -22.29
C SER A 171 1.46 6.69 -20.77
N GLU A 172 2.65 6.57 -20.16
CA GLU A 172 2.86 6.45 -18.73
C GLU A 172 3.59 7.70 -18.22
N PRO A 173 2.88 8.77 -17.86
CA PRO A 173 3.48 9.95 -17.26
C PRO A 173 4.04 9.62 -15.87
N LEU A 174 5.15 10.29 -15.53
CA LEU A 174 5.77 10.19 -14.21
C LEU A 174 5.03 11.09 -13.23
N LEU A 175 4.61 10.51 -12.12
CA LEU A 175 4.16 11.23 -10.93
C LEU A 175 5.30 11.26 -9.92
N ARG A 176 5.65 12.46 -9.42
CA ARG A 176 6.68 12.67 -8.40
C ARG A 176 6.09 13.39 -7.20
N ILE A 177 6.21 12.79 -6.03
CA ILE A 177 5.77 13.32 -4.73
C ILE A 177 6.99 13.70 -3.90
N GLY A 178 6.99 14.89 -3.32
CA GLY A 178 8.05 15.35 -2.44
C GLY A 178 8.58 16.76 -2.74
N PRO A 179 9.60 17.23 -1.97
CA PRO A 179 10.40 16.48 -1.02
C PRO A 179 9.66 16.17 0.30
N ILE A 180 9.63 14.88 0.68
CA ILE A 180 9.07 14.43 1.95
C ILE A 180 10.05 14.77 3.08
N THR A 181 9.54 15.33 4.17
CA THR A 181 10.29 15.57 5.39
C THR A 181 9.73 14.69 6.48
N HIS A 182 10.56 13.82 7.03
CA HIS A 182 10.19 13.06 8.22
C HIS A 182 10.39 13.95 9.45
N ALA A 183 9.39 13.99 10.35
CA ALA A 183 9.58 14.68 11.62
C ALA A 183 10.77 14.04 12.35
N SER A 184 11.73 14.87 12.74
CA SER A 184 12.85 14.40 13.57
C SER A 184 12.28 13.84 14.87
N ALA A 185 12.56 12.56 15.16
CA ALA A 185 12.19 11.92 16.41
C ALA A 185 12.93 12.53 17.60
#